data_03e33dec9d2ef4f8bc2d8aa7d0181b26
#
_entry.id   03e33dec9d2ef4f8bc2d8aa7d0181b26
#
_cell.length_a   1.000
_cell.length_b   1.000
_cell.length_c   1.000
_cell.angle_alpha   90.00
_cell.angle_beta   90.00
_cell.angle_gamma   90.00
#
_symmetry.space_group_name_H-M   'P 1'
#
loop_
_entity.id
_entity.type
_entity.pdbx_description
1 polymer ?
#
loop_
_entity_poly.entity_id
_entity_poly.type
_entity_poly.pdbx_seq_one_letter_code
_entity_poly.pdbx_strand_id
1 'polypeptide(L)'
;MKYLGGKQRLGKHIAPVLHEIWENNEDLNGYLEPFCGSLGVLKNMTDIDTKNIQANDYHEDLIQMWKEVKAGTFKYPTSISEEEYLEAKQMKSPSAHKAFVGFGMSFGGRYFGAYSQKYLNGKKKDFCKEMVNSLTRTAPKIQNVKFTNKDYRKLTPKKKLIYCDPPYA
;
A
#
# COMPACT_ATOMS: atom_id res chain seq x y z
N MET A 1 3.53 2.23 5.55
CA MET A 1 3.98 3.49 4.89
C MET A 1 3.00 4.63 5.19
N LYS A 2 3.42 5.89 5.04
CA LYS A 2 2.48 7.01 5.03
C LYS A 2 1.71 7.01 3.72
N TYR A 3 0.42 7.31 3.80
CA TYR A 3 -0.47 7.37 2.65
C TYR A 3 -1.69 8.21 3.04
N LEU A 4 -2.07 9.19 2.23
CA LEU A 4 -3.22 10.04 2.52
C LEU A 4 -4.50 9.18 2.57
N GLY A 5 -5.28 9.28 3.63
CA GLY A 5 -6.46 8.43 3.86
C GLY A 5 -6.15 6.98 4.30
N GLY A 6 -4.88 6.58 4.37
CA GLY A 6 -4.48 5.20 4.69
C GLY A 6 -4.90 4.73 6.08
N LYS A 7 -5.44 3.53 6.17
CA LYS A 7 -6.00 2.93 7.40
C LYS A 7 -4.96 2.19 8.26
N GLN A 8 -3.67 2.65 8.27
CA GLN A 8 -2.58 1.97 8.98
C GLN A 8 -2.82 1.78 10.49
N ARG A 9 -3.48 2.74 11.13
CA ARG A 9 -3.82 2.68 12.55
C ARG A 9 -5.12 1.91 12.81
N LEU A 10 -6.09 2.05 11.91
CA LEU A 10 -7.42 1.45 12.03
C LEU A 10 -7.46 -0.01 11.56
N GLY A 11 -6.55 -0.42 10.68
CA GLY A 11 -6.57 -1.76 10.07
C GLY A 11 -6.61 -2.89 11.09
N LYS A 12 -5.89 -2.77 12.20
CA LYS A 12 -5.92 -3.75 13.30
C LYS A 12 -7.27 -3.83 14.04
N HIS A 13 -8.10 -2.80 13.93
CA HIS A 13 -9.45 -2.78 14.52
C HIS A 13 -10.53 -3.16 13.49
N ILE A 14 -10.27 -2.92 12.20
CA ILE A 14 -11.17 -3.30 11.11
C ILE A 14 -11.06 -4.80 10.81
N ALA A 15 -9.84 -5.33 10.81
CA ALA A 15 -9.59 -6.74 10.46
C ALA A 15 -10.39 -7.74 11.31
N PRO A 16 -10.52 -7.63 12.64
CA PRO A 16 -11.33 -8.56 13.43
C PRO A 16 -12.79 -8.62 12.98
N VAL A 17 -13.40 -7.48 12.62
CA VAL A 17 -14.77 -7.43 12.10
C VAL A 17 -14.88 -8.17 10.76
N LEU A 18 -13.87 -7.98 9.89
CA LEU A 18 -13.83 -8.68 8.61
C LEU A 18 -13.58 -10.18 8.77
N HIS A 19 -12.78 -10.60 9.75
CA HIS A 19 -12.58 -12.00 10.12
C HIS A 19 -13.88 -12.65 10.58
N GLU A 20 -14.64 -12.00 11.46
CA GLU A 20 -15.94 -12.47 11.91
C GLU A 20 -16.92 -12.65 10.74
N ILE A 21 -16.96 -11.69 9.80
CA ILE A 21 -17.78 -11.81 8.60
C ILE A 21 -17.29 -12.99 7.73
N TRP A 22 -15.97 -13.17 7.59
CA TRP A 22 -15.40 -14.27 6.83
C TRP A 22 -15.79 -15.64 7.41
N GLU A 23 -15.62 -15.81 8.71
CA GLU A 23 -15.91 -17.07 9.42
C GLU A 23 -17.38 -17.44 9.39
N ASN A 24 -18.28 -16.45 9.40
CA ASN A 24 -19.73 -16.66 9.38
C ASN A 24 -20.32 -16.83 7.95
N ASN A 25 -19.49 -16.88 6.90
CA ASN A 25 -19.97 -16.96 5.51
C ASN A 25 -19.20 -18.03 4.72
N GLU A 26 -19.62 -19.27 4.79
CA GLU A 26 -19.00 -20.44 4.13
C GLU A 26 -18.94 -20.33 2.60
N ASP A 27 -19.80 -19.51 1.99
CA ASP A 27 -19.82 -19.28 0.55
C ASP A 27 -18.65 -18.40 0.04
N LEU A 28 -17.94 -17.71 0.93
CA LEU A 28 -16.82 -16.88 0.56
C LEU A 28 -15.59 -17.74 0.24
N ASN A 29 -14.92 -17.40 -0.85
CA ASN A 29 -13.69 -18.08 -1.29
C ASN A 29 -12.54 -17.12 -1.60
N GLY A 30 -12.65 -15.86 -1.26
CA GLY A 30 -11.60 -14.86 -1.50
C GLY A 30 -11.86 -13.53 -0.81
N TYR A 31 -10.81 -12.71 -0.78
CA TYR A 31 -10.81 -11.36 -0.25
C TYR A 31 -10.35 -10.36 -1.30
N LEU A 32 -10.96 -9.18 -1.33
CA LEU A 32 -10.62 -8.12 -2.29
C LEU A 32 -10.64 -6.74 -1.64
N GLU A 33 -9.57 -5.98 -1.84
CA GLU A 33 -9.56 -4.52 -1.66
C GLU A 33 -9.48 -3.83 -3.03
N PRO A 34 -10.57 -3.22 -3.54
CA PRO A 34 -10.57 -2.48 -4.81
C PRO A 34 -9.72 -1.20 -4.79
N PHE A 35 -9.49 -0.64 -3.60
CA PHE A 35 -8.74 0.59 -3.31
C PHE A 35 -7.71 0.30 -2.23
N CYS A 36 -6.70 -0.51 -2.55
CA CYS A 36 -5.81 -1.07 -1.53
C CYS A 36 -4.82 -0.07 -0.92
N GLY A 37 -4.50 1.01 -1.63
CA GLY A 37 -3.61 2.06 -1.16
C GLY A 37 -2.33 1.51 -0.50
N SER A 38 -2.15 1.85 0.76
CA SER A 38 -1.00 1.45 1.57
C SER A 38 -1.15 0.09 2.28
N LEU A 39 -2.13 -0.73 1.90
CA LEU A 39 -2.44 -2.04 2.50
C LEU A 39 -2.72 -1.98 4.01
N GLY A 40 -3.38 -0.89 4.45
CA GLY A 40 -3.62 -0.65 5.88
C GLY A 40 -4.45 -1.74 6.55
N VAL A 41 -5.46 -2.26 5.86
CA VAL A 41 -6.33 -3.35 6.31
C VAL A 41 -5.84 -4.68 5.79
N LEU A 42 -5.58 -4.80 4.49
CA LEU A 42 -5.23 -6.06 3.81
C LEU A 42 -4.11 -6.84 4.52
N LYS A 43 -3.05 -6.17 4.97
CA LYS A 43 -1.93 -6.83 5.66
C LYS A 43 -2.31 -7.52 6.98
N ASN A 44 -3.52 -7.26 7.51
CA ASN A 44 -4.10 -7.92 8.68
C ASN A 44 -5.19 -8.92 8.30
N MET A 45 -5.39 -9.17 6.98
CA MET A 45 -6.36 -10.13 6.42
C MET A 45 -5.67 -11.27 5.66
N THR A 46 -4.34 -11.36 5.71
CA THR A 46 -3.56 -12.33 4.93
C THR A 46 -3.44 -13.71 5.58
N ASP A 47 -3.99 -13.87 6.76
CA ASP A 47 -4.07 -15.09 7.57
C ASP A 47 -5.41 -15.83 7.45
N ILE A 48 -6.39 -15.26 6.72
CA ILE A 48 -7.64 -15.95 6.42
C ILE A 48 -7.36 -17.18 5.52
N ASP A 49 -8.16 -18.24 5.71
CA ASP A 49 -7.98 -19.50 4.99
C ASP A 49 -8.44 -19.40 3.53
N THR A 50 -7.70 -18.64 2.75
CA THR A 50 -7.86 -18.57 1.29
C THR A 50 -6.55 -18.15 0.60
N LYS A 51 -6.33 -18.72 -0.59
CA LYS A 51 -5.25 -18.28 -1.50
C LYS A 51 -5.72 -17.19 -2.50
N ASN A 52 -7.00 -16.81 -2.45
CA ASN A 52 -7.62 -15.88 -3.40
C ASN A 52 -7.71 -14.47 -2.81
N ILE A 53 -6.58 -13.92 -2.35
CA ILE A 53 -6.48 -12.55 -1.83
C ILE A 53 -6.04 -11.62 -2.96
N GLN A 54 -6.82 -10.59 -3.22
CA GLN A 54 -6.56 -9.61 -4.28
C GLN A 54 -6.53 -8.19 -3.74
N ALA A 55 -5.51 -7.45 -4.13
CA ALA A 55 -5.38 -6.01 -3.93
C ALA A 55 -5.41 -5.31 -5.27
N ASN A 56 -6.27 -4.32 -5.41
CA ASN A 56 -6.35 -3.48 -6.60
C ASN A 56 -6.17 -2.01 -6.22
N ASP A 57 -5.57 -1.24 -7.09
CA ASP A 57 -5.57 0.21 -7.03
C ASP A 57 -5.46 0.79 -8.44
N TYR A 58 -6.01 1.97 -8.64
CA TYR A 58 -5.91 2.67 -9.92
C TYR A 58 -4.53 3.29 -10.13
N HIS A 59 -3.77 3.51 -9.05
CA HIS A 59 -2.45 4.12 -9.08
C HIS A 59 -1.38 3.11 -9.53
N GLU A 60 -0.96 3.21 -10.79
CA GLU A 60 -0.06 2.24 -11.43
C GLU A 60 1.32 2.13 -10.74
N ASP A 61 1.95 3.25 -10.37
CA ASP A 61 3.25 3.24 -9.68
C ASP A 61 3.15 2.55 -8.32
N LEU A 62 2.05 2.76 -7.58
CA LEU A 62 1.81 2.11 -6.30
C LEU A 62 1.71 0.60 -6.44
N ILE A 63 0.96 0.14 -7.43
CA ILE A 63 0.82 -1.31 -7.70
C ILE A 63 2.15 -1.90 -8.18
N GLN A 64 2.91 -1.18 -9.00
CA GLN A 64 4.25 -1.61 -9.40
C GLN A 64 5.16 -1.78 -8.18
N MET A 65 5.17 -0.82 -7.27
CA MET A 65 5.93 -0.91 -6.02
C MET A 65 5.54 -2.15 -5.20
N TRP A 66 4.24 -2.40 -5.01
CA TRP A 66 3.79 -3.57 -4.26
C TRP A 66 4.18 -4.90 -4.93
N LYS A 67 4.14 -4.97 -6.26
CA LYS A 67 4.60 -6.15 -7.01
C LYS A 67 6.08 -6.41 -6.80
N GLU A 68 6.92 -5.39 -6.91
CA GLU A 68 8.37 -5.53 -6.72
C GLU A 68 8.76 -5.82 -5.26
N VAL A 69 8.07 -5.19 -4.29
CA VAL A 69 8.26 -5.51 -2.86
C VAL A 69 7.89 -6.96 -2.56
N LYS A 70 6.76 -7.44 -3.11
CA LYS A 70 6.36 -8.85 -3.00
C LYS A 70 7.39 -9.80 -3.62
N ALA A 71 7.89 -9.47 -4.79
CA ALA A 71 8.85 -10.28 -5.53
C ALA A 71 10.27 -10.26 -4.94
N GLY A 72 10.55 -9.34 -3.98
CA GLY A 72 11.89 -9.15 -3.43
C GLY A 72 12.87 -8.47 -4.41
N THR A 73 12.36 -7.89 -5.50
CA THR A 73 13.18 -7.23 -6.54
C THR A 73 13.33 -5.73 -6.33
N PHE A 74 12.53 -5.14 -5.43
CA PHE A 74 12.60 -3.71 -5.15
C PHE A 74 13.93 -3.33 -4.50
N LYS A 75 14.65 -2.40 -5.12
CA LYS A 75 15.91 -1.87 -4.59
C LYS A 75 15.62 -0.71 -3.64
N TYR A 76 15.79 -0.96 -2.35
CA TYR A 76 15.53 0.04 -1.31
C TYR A 76 16.60 1.12 -1.32
N PRO A 77 16.22 2.41 -1.51
CA PRO A 77 17.15 3.53 -1.34
C PRO A 77 17.64 3.64 0.11
N THR A 78 18.85 4.14 0.31
CA THR A 78 19.39 4.45 1.63
C THR A 78 19.02 5.86 2.08
N SER A 79 18.88 6.78 1.13
CA SER A 79 18.45 8.16 1.35
C SER A 79 17.75 8.67 0.09
N ILE A 80 17.01 9.75 0.20
CA ILE A 80 16.44 10.50 -0.93
C ILE A 80 16.60 11.99 -0.63
N SER A 81 17.31 12.70 -1.49
CA SER A 81 17.43 14.15 -1.46
C SER A 81 16.20 14.84 -2.04
N GLU A 82 16.10 16.15 -1.87
CA GLU A 82 15.04 16.95 -2.50
C GLU A 82 15.18 16.98 -4.03
N GLU A 83 16.42 17.00 -4.52
CA GLU A 83 16.73 16.92 -5.94
C GLU A 83 16.26 15.59 -6.54
N GLU A 84 16.63 14.45 -5.93
CA GLU A 84 16.15 13.13 -6.32
C GLU A 84 14.60 13.00 -6.25
N TYR A 85 13.96 13.70 -5.30
CA TYR A 85 12.50 13.76 -5.22
C TYR A 85 11.89 14.47 -6.43
N LEU A 86 12.49 15.58 -6.87
CA LEU A 86 12.02 16.32 -8.04
C LEU A 86 12.27 15.54 -9.34
N GLU A 87 13.41 14.86 -9.46
CA GLU A 87 13.73 13.98 -10.58
C GLU A 87 12.74 12.81 -10.65
N ALA A 88 12.48 12.14 -9.52
CA ALA A 88 11.53 11.02 -9.46
C ALA A 88 10.13 11.44 -9.89
N LYS A 89 9.71 12.68 -9.64
CA LYS A 89 8.43 13.22 -10.09
C LYS A 89 8.28 13.23 -11.62
N GLN A 90 9.39 13.38 -12.35
CA GLN A 90 9.42 13.40 -13.82
C GLN A 90 9.60 12.02 -14.46
N MET A 91 9.84 10.98 -13.66
CA MET A 91 10.00 9.62 -14.18
C MET A 91 8.74 9.13 -14.90
N LYS A 92 8.92 8.28 -15.89
CA LYS A 92 7.80 7.59 -16.56
C LYS A 92 7.17 6.56 -15.61
N SER A 93 5.86 6.44 -15.68
CA SER A 93 5.08 5.41 -15.00
C SER A 93 4.85 4.18 -15.94
N PRO A 94 4.65 2.97 -15.38
CA PRO A 94 4.70 2.65 -13.96
C PRO A 94 6.13 2.52 -13.41
N SER A 95 6.37 3.04 -12.21
CA SER A 95 7.67 2.94 -11.54
C SER A 95 7.53 2.74 -10.04
N ALA A 96 8.09 1.65 -9.52
CA ALA A 96 8.13 1.36 -8.09
C ALA A 96 8.93 2.40 -7.30
N HIS A 97 10.08 2.86 -7.84
CA HIS A 97 10.89 3.91 -7.25
C HIS A 97 10.12 5.23 -7.17
N LYS A 98 9.42 5.61 -8.23
CA LYS A 98 8.57 6.80 -8.26
C LYS A 98 7.49 6.76 -7.18
N ALA A 99 6.83 5.61 -6.95
CA ALA A 99 5.88 5.44 -5.87
C ALA A 99 6.53 5.56 -4.48
N PHE A 100 7.69 4.92 -4.29
CA PHE A 100 8.45 4.99 -3.04
C PHE A 100 8.76 6.44 -2.67
N VAL A 101 9.29 7.20 -3.61
CA VAL A 101 9.66 8.61 -3.42
C VAL A 101 8.39 9.46 -3.25
N GLY A 102 7.43 9.31 -4.17
CA GLY A 102 6.23 10.15 -4.23
C GLY A 102 5.34 10.05 -3.00
N PHE A 103 5.18 8.85 -2.41
CA PHE A 103 4.42 8.68 -1.17
C PHE A 103 5.29 8.82 0.08
N GLY A 104 6.47 8.18 0.09
CA GLY A 104 7.30 8.08 1.28
C GLY A 104 7.92 9.42 1.70
N MET A 105 8.37 10.18 0.73
CA MET A 105 9.09 11.44 0.94
C MET A 105 8.17 12.68 0.93
N SER A 106 6.87 12.49 0.72
CA SER A 106 5.92 13.62 0.71
C SER A 106 5.28 13.88 2.06
N PHE A 107 4.98 15.14 2.31
CA PHE A 107 4.23 15.56 3.49
C PHE A 107 2.86 14.88 3.54
N GLY A 108 2.55 14.28 4.70
CA GLY A 108 1.27 13.59 4.92
C GLY A 108 1.03 12.35 4.04
N GLY A 109 2.01 11.92 3.23
CA GLY A 109 1.84 10.80 2.29
C GLY A 109 0.98 11.14 1.07
N ARG A 110 0.82 12.44 0.76
CA ARG A 110 0.19 12.90 -0.48
C ARG A 110 1.18 12.76 -1.63
N TYR A 111 0.82 12.00 -2.65
CA TYR A 111 1.70 11.70 -3.78
C TYR A 111 2.27 12.97 -4.43
N PHE A 112 3.59 13.14 -4.34
CA PHE A 112 4.32 14.34 -4.80
C PHE A 112 3.69 15.69 -4.40
N GLY A 113 3.10 15.77 -3.19
CA GLY A 113 2.52 17.00 -2.67
C GLY A 113 3.60 18.04 -2.35
N ALA A 114 4.44 17.76 -1.36
CA ALA A 114 5.62 18.56 -1.02
C ALA A 114 6.67 17.68 -0.36
N TYR A 115 7.95 17.92 -0.62
CA TYR A 115 9.05 17.19 0.00
C TYR A 115 9.04 17.37 1.51
N SER A 116 9.08 16.26 2.24
CA SER A 116 8.99 16.25 3.70
C SER A 116 10.32 16.56 4.35
N GLN A 117 10.40 17.68 5.03
CA GLN A 117 11.49 18.00 5.96
C GLN A 117 10.88 18.20 7.36
N LYS A 118 11.30 17.42 8.31
CA LYS A 118 10.88 17.55 9.71
C LYS A 118 12.05 17.30 10.64
N TYR A 119 12.20 18.17 11.62
CA TYR A 119 13.15 18.00 12.71
C TYR A 119 12.38 17.56 13.98
N LEU A 120 12.91 16.61 14.70
CA LEU A 120 12.39 16.17 15.98
C LEU A 120 13.55 16.15 16.97
N ASN A 121 13.46 16.94 18.05
CA ASN A 121 14.52 17.08 19.05
C ASN A 121 15.88 17.42 18.40
N GLY A 122 15.90 18.37 17.47
CA GLY A 122 17.11 18.82 16.77
C GLY A 122 17.66 17.86 15.69
N LYS A 123 17.08 16.66 15.55
CA LYS A 123 17.52 15.68 14.53
C LYS A 123 16.55 15.66 13.35
N LYS A 124 17.09 15.65 12.13
CA LYS A 124 16.28 15.46 10.90
C LYS A 124 15.65 14.08 10.91
N LYS A 125 14.33 14.04 10.71
CA LYS A 125 13.59 12.79 10.63
C LYS A 125 13.90 12.08 9.31
N ASP A 126 14.29 10.82 9.39
CA ASP A 126 14.61 9.98 8.24
C ASP A 126 13.35 9.29 7.70
N PHE A 127 12.69 9.94 6.75
CA PHE A 127 11.49 9.39 6.09
C PHE A 127 11.80 8.23 5.16
N CYS A 128 13.01 8.19 4.56
CA CYS A 128 13.45 7.09 3.72
C CYS A 128 13.54 5.81 4.53
N LYS A 129 14.25 5.83 5.66
CA LYS A 129 14.35 4.70 6.58
C LYS A 129 12.98 4.25 7.12
N GLU A 130 12.08 5.19 7.43
CA GLU A 130 10.70 4.85 7.84
C GLU A 130 9.93 4.12 6.74
N MET A 131 10.07 4.58 5.50
CA MET A 131 9.44 3.94 4.35
C MET A 131 10.00 2.54 4.12
N VAL A 132 11.33 2.39 4.08
CA VAL A 132 12.02 1.10 3.98
C VAL A 132 11.52 0.13 5.06
N ASN A 133 11.57 0.53 6.32
CA ASN A 133 11.11 -0.31 7.45
C ASN A 133 9.64 -0.72 7.32
N SER A 134 8.80 0.16 6.78
CA SER A 134 7.38 -0.15 6.56
C SER A 134 7.19 -1.19 5.47
N LEU A 135 7.88 -1.07 4.34
CA LEU A 135 7.79 -2.01 3.23
C LEU A 135 8.37 -3.37 3.61
N THR A 136 9.54 -3.40 4.25
CA THR A 136 10.20 -4.63 4.71
C THR A 136 9.31 -5.44 5.67
N ARG A 137 8.60 -4.75 6.61
CA ARG A 137 7.64 -5.43 7.51
C ARG A 137 6.37 -5.90 6.79
N THR A 138 6.02 -5.30 5.67
CA THR A 138 4.81 -5.67 4.89
C THR A 138 5.12 -6.81 3.92
N ALA A 139 6.31 -6.87 3.36
CA ALA A 139 6.71 -7.84 2.35
C ALA A 139 6.36 -9.32 2.70
N PRO A 140 6.68 -9.86 3.88
CA PRO A 140 6.34 -11.24 4.21
C PRO A 140 4.83 -11.49 4.29
N LYS A 141 4.04 -10.45 4.59
CA LYS A 141 2.58 -10.58 4.75
C LYS A 141 1.82 -10.62 3.43
N ILE A 142 2.44 -10.22 2.32
CA ILE A 142 1.76 -10.06 1.03
C ILE A 142 2.15 -11.11 0.00
N GLN A 143 2.81 -12.19 0.41
CA GLN A 143 3.31 -13.21 -0.50
C GLN A 143 2.18 -13.91 -1.29
N ASN A 144 1.02 -14.09 -0.69
CA ASN A 144 -0.15 -14.72 -1.32
C ASN A 144 -1.09 -13.70 -2.01
N VAL A 145 -0.75 -12.40 -2.01
CA VAL A 145 -1.63 -11.35 -2.54
C VAL A 145 -1.44 -11.20 -4.06
N LYS A 146 -2.53 -11.20 -4.81
CA LYS A 146 -2.54 -10.85 -6.24
C LYS A 146 -2.76 -9.34 -6.39
N PHE A 147 -1.76 -8.64 -6.94
CA PHE A 147 -1.86 -7.20 -7.22
C PHE A 147 -2.36 -6.93 -8.63
N THR A 148 -3.36 -6.06 -8.77
CA THR A 148 -3.91 -5.62 -10.04
C THR A 148 -4.00 -4.10 -10.13
N ASN A 149 -3.79 -3.55 -11.34
CA ASN A 149 -3.98 -2.13 -11.61
C ASN A 149 -5.14 -2.00 -12.61
N LYS A 150 -6.33 -1.80 -12.09
CA LYS A 150 -7.56 -1.72 -12.89
C LYS A 150 -8.48 -0.64 -12.34
N ASP A 151 -9.28 -0.05 -13.20
CA ASP A 151 -10.48 0.66 -12.78
C ASP A 151 -11.37 -0.31 -11.98
N TYR A 152 -11.81 0.11 -10.78
CA TYR A 152 -12.62 -0.74 -9.90
C TYR A 152 -13.92 -1.22 -10.57
N ARG A 153 -14.49 -0.43 -11.49
CA ARG A 153 -15.69 -0.77 -12.28
C ARG A 153 -15.48 -1.97 -13.21
N LYS A 154 -14.22 -2.31 -13.52
CA LYS A 154 -13.84 -3.47 -14.33
C LYS A 154 -13.51 -4.70 -13.50
N LEU A 155 -13.63 -4.61 -12.18
CA LEU A 155 -13.48 -5.75 -11.28
C LEU A 155 -14.79 -6.55 -11.26
N THR A 156 -14.68 -7.86 -11.38
CA THR A 156 -15.82 -8.79 -11.36
C THR A 156 -15.67 -9.81 -10.24
N PRO A 157 -15.74 -9.37 -8.97
CA PRO A 157 -15.57 -10.28 -7.84
C PRO A 157 -16.75 -11.23 -7.74
N LYS A 158 -16.45 -12.53 -7.51
CA LYS A 158 -17.45 -13.55 -7.22
C LYS A 158 -17.08 -14.25 -5.91
N LYS A 159 -18.02 -14.40 -5.01
CA LYS A 159 -17.84 -15.05 -3.70
C LYS A 159 -16.64 -14.51 -2.91
N LYS A 160 -16.46 -13.18 -2.89
CA LYS A 160 -15.38 -12.51 -2.16
C LYS A 160 -15.92 -11.60 -1.06
N LEU A 161 -15.28 -11.63 0.08
CA LEU A 161 -15.39 -10.54 1.04
C LEU A 161 -14.69 -9.32 0.45
N ILE A 162 -15.37 -8.18 0.40
CA ILE A 162 -14.85 -6.96 -0.21
C ILE A 162 -14.76 -5.85 0.83
N TYR A 163 -13.58 -5.29 1.01
CA TYR A 163 -13.39 -4.09 1.81
C TYR A 163 -13.18 -2.88 0.89
N CYS A 164 -14.13 -1.95 0.89
CA CYS A 164 -14.10 -0.74 0.07
C CYS A 164 -13.73 0.49 0.91
N ASP A 165 -12.62 1.14 0.56
CA ASP A 165 -12.17 2.41 1.14
C ASP A 165 -11.77 3.36 -0.01
N PRO A 166 -12.75 3.88 -0.78
CA PRO A 166 -12.48 4.75 -1.91
C PRO A 166 -11.89 6.08 -1.45
N PRO A 167 -11.16 6.80 -2.34
CA PRO A 167 -10.71 8.15 -2.04
C PRO A 167 -11.90 9.06 -1.69
N TYR A 168 -11.73 9.88 -0.67
CA TYR A 168 -12.73 10.86 -0.28
C TYR A 168 -12.71 12.06 -1.26
N ALA A 169 -13.89 12.58 -1.59
CA ALA A 169 -14.03 13.78 -2.42
C ALA A 169 -13.61 15.05 -1.66
#